data_20e32377a2e9c0ef60e68f6cebe3c9c1
#
_entry.id   20e32377a2e9c0ef60e68f6cebe3c9c1
#
_cell.length_a   1.000
_cell.length_b   1.000
_cell.length_c   1.000
_cell.angle_alpha   90.00
_cell.angle_beta   90.00
_cell.angle_gamma   90.00
#
_symmetry.space_group_name_H-M   'P 1'
#
loop_
_entity.id
_entity.type
_entity.pdbx_description
1 polymer ?
#
loop_
_entity_poly.entity_id
_entity_poly.type
_entity_poly.pdbx_seq_one_letter_code
_entity_poly.pdbx_strand_id
1 'polypeptide(L)'
;MDTDLDALFDQMRDPESVWMAAFTADDPDDRSAFDAHMARVLSAPGVTHRAVTCDGQLVGSIAAFVIDGETEVTYWIDRAVWGRGIAGRALELLMDLVPVRPLYARAASDNAGSLRVLQKAGFEIIGTENSFAPARKGKIEETILRKD
;
A
#
# COMPACT_ATOMS: atom_id res chain seq x y z
N MET A 1 -15.28 -2.92 9.43
CA MET A 1 -16.15 -4.11 9.54
C MET A 1 -15.24 -5.33 9.68
N ASP A 2 -15.60 -6.25 10.57
CA ASP A 2 -14.76 -7.43 10.82
C ASP A 2 -14.62 -8.32 9.58
N THR A 3 -15.67 -8.40 8.76
CA THR A 3 -15.63 -9.15 7.50
C THR A 3 -14.64 -8.56 6.49
N ASP A 4 -14.46 -7.25 6.51
CA ASP A 4 -13.47 -6.58 5.65
C ASP A 4 -12.05 -6.93 6.10
N LEU A 5 -11.81 -7.01 7.41
CA LEU A 5 -10.50 -7.40 7.95
C LEU A 5 -10.17 -8.85 7.60
N ASP A 6 -11.16 -9.75 7.60
CA ASP A 6 -10.96 -11.14 7.18
C ASP A 6 -10.51 -11.21 5.72
N ALA A 7 -11.19 -10.49 4.84
CA ALA A 7 -10.84 -10.45 3.41
C ALA A 7 -9.45 -9.85 3.18
N LEU A 8 -9.13 -8.75 3.85
CA LEU A 8 -7.80 -8.14 3.74
C LEU A 8 -6.70 -9.07 4.24
N PHE A 9 -6.94 -9.75 5.36
CA PHE A 9 -5.97 -10.71 5.89
C PHE A 9 -5.68 -11.81 4.88
N ASP A 10 -6.72 -12.38 4.29
CA ASP A 10 -6.57 -13.43 3.27
C ASP A 10 -5.81 -12.92 2.03
N GLN A 11 -6.11 -11.72 1.57
CA GLN A 11 -5.43 -11.11 0.42
C GLN A 11 -3.95 -10.87 0.72
N MET A 12 -3.62 -10.43 1.93
CA MET A 12 -2.26 -10.12 2.34
C MET A 12 -1.41 -11.36 2.67
N ARG A 13 -1.98 -12.54 2.54
CA ARG A 13 -1.26 -13.83 2.66
C ARG A 13 -0.84 -14.39 1.31
N ASP A 14 -1.30 -13.84 0.19
CA ASP A 14 -0.93 -14.34 -1.14
C ASP A 14 0.59 -14.24 -1.34
N PRO A 15 1.28 -15.39 -1.60
CA PRO A 15 2.75 -15.40 -1.65
C PRO A 15 3.34 -14.46 -2.72
N GLU A 16 2.71 -14.36 -3.88
CA GLU A 16 3.21 -13.50 -4.95
C GLU A 16 3.03 -12.02 -4.61
N SER A 17 1.87 -11.66 -4.03
CA SER A 17 1.61 -10.29 -3.59
C SER A 17 2.57 -9.89 -2.48
N VAL A 18 2.82 -10.76 -1.52
CA VAL A 18 3.78 -10.54 -0.42
C VAL A 18 5.18 -10.35 -0.97
N TRP A 19 5.61 -11.19 -1.91
CA TRP A 19 6.92 -11.07 -2.54
C TRP A 19 7.08 -9.72 -3.25
N MET A 20 6.11 -9.32 -4.06
CA MET A 20 6.16 -8.08 -4.82
C MET A 20 6.12 -6.84 -3.93
N ALA A 21 5.30 -6.87 -2.88
CA ALA A 21 5.24 -5.77 -1.92
C ALA A 21 6.54 -5.63 -1.11
N ALA A 22 7.20 -6.74 -0.81
CA ALA A 22 8.51 -6.84 -0.15
C ALA A 22 8.52 -6.35 1.31
N PHE A 23 7.96 -5.18 1.59
CA PHE A 23 8.01 -4.53 2.90
C PHE A 23 6.72 -4.80 3.71
N THR A 24 6.38 -6.07 3.82
CA THR A 24 5.20 -6.56 4.55
C THR A 24 5.60 -7.11 5.91
N ALA A 25 4.62 -7.63 6.68
CA ALA A 25 4.87 -8.26 7.96
C ALA A 25 5.81 -9.47 7.82
N ASP A 26 6.59 -9.74 8.86
CA ASP A 26 7.51 -10.89 8.90
C ASP A 26 6.78 -12.21 8.69
N ASP A 27 5.62 -12.36 9.32
CA ASP A 27 4.77 -13.53 9.16
C ASP A 27 3.37 -13.11 8.71
N PRO A 28 3.06 -13.20 7.41
CA PRO A 28 1.75 -12.81 6.90
C PRO A 28 0.60 -13.71 7.37
N ASP A 29 0.90 -14.87 7.96
CA ASP A 29 -0.11 -15.78 8.51
C ASP A 29 -0.45 -15.49 9.97
N ASP A 30 0.25 -14.55 10.63
CA ASP A 30 -0.01 -14.18 12.03
C ASP A 30 -1.21 -13.23 12.12
N ARG A 31 -2.40 -13.81 12.36
CA ARG A 31 -3.64 -13.04 12.47
C ARG A 31 -3.61 -12.05 13.64
N SER A 32 -3.00 -12.42 14.77
CA SER A 32 -2.93 -11.54 15.93
C SER A 32 -2.12 -10.29 15.64
N ALA A 33 -0.99 -10.45 14.95
CA ALA A 33 -0.15 -9.31 14.54
C ALA A 33 -0.90 -8.42 13.53
N PHE A 34 -1.63 -9.03 12.59
CA PHE A 34 -2.45 -8.31 11.62
C PHE A 34 -3.53 -7.48 12.34
N ASP A 35 -4.29 -8.09 13.24
CA ASP A 35 -5.37 -7.41 13.97
C ASP A 35 -4.82 -6.25 14.81
N ALA A 36 -3.69 -6.43 15.48
CA ALA A 36 -3.04 -5.38 16.27
C ALA A 36 -2.59 -4.22 15.37
N HIS A 37 -2.00 -4.52 14.21
CA HIS A 37 -1.60 -3.51 13.23
C HIS A 37 -2.81 -2.71 12.71
N MET A 38 -3.88 -3.40 12.33
CA MET A 38 -5.09 -2.74 11.83
C MET A 38 -5.76 -1.88 12.90
N ALA A 39 -5.77 -2.33 14.15
CA ALA A 39 -6.31 -1.53 15.25
C ALA A 39 -5.52 -0.22 15.42
N ARG A 40 -4.19 -0.26 15.32
CA ARG A 40 -3.36 0.93 15.37
C ARG A 40 -3.63 1.87 14.20
N VAL A 41 -3.70 1.33 12.98
CA VAL A 41 -3.91 2.11 11.76
C VAL A 41 -5.28 2.80 11.78
N LEU A 42 -6.33 2.05 12.13
CA LEU A 42 -7.70 2.57 12.10
C LEU A 42 -7.99 3.59 13.20
N SER A 43 -7.23 3.57 14.29
CA SER A 43 -7.40 4.49 15.42
C SER A 43 -6.40 5.64 15.44
N ALA A 44 -5.37 5.62 14.59
CA ALA A 44 -4.32 6.64 14.60
C ALA A 44 -4.82 7.97 14.04
N PRO A 45 -4.59 9.10 14.74
CA PRO A 45 -4.91 10.42 14.20
C PRO A 45 -4.02 10.72 12.97
N GLY A 46 -4.58 11.42 11.99
CA GLY A 46 -3.84 11.80 10.79
C GLY A 46 -3.71 10.68 9.75
N VAL A 47 -4.26 9.51 10.01
CA VAL A 47 -4.30 8.42 9.02
C VAL A 47 -5.65 8.41 8.32
N THR A 48 -5.62 8.45 6.99
CA THR A 48 -6.79 8.23 6.15
C THR A 48 -6.68 6.82 5.57
N HIS A 49 -7.59 5.94 5.96
CA HIS A 49 -7.59 4.55 5.49
C HIS A 49 -8.96 4.22 4.88
N ARG A 50 -8.95 3.64 3.69
CA ARG A 50 -10.18 3.30 2.97
C ARG A 50 -10.09 1.91 2.37
N ALA A 51 -11.22 1.20 2.41
CA ALA A 51 -11.39 -0.05 1.68
C ALA A 51 -11.52 0.24 0.19
N VAL A 52 -10.95 -0.60 -0.65
CA VAL A 52 -11.12 -0.56 -2.09
C VAL A 52 -12.11 -1.65 -2.49
N THR A 53 -13.21 -1.27 -3.12
CA THR A 53 -14.24 -2.21 -3.55
C THR A 53 -14.41 -2.19 -5.06
N CYS A 54 -14.77 -3.33 -5.62
CA CYS A 54 -15.10 -3.48 -7.03
C CYS A 54 -16.32 -4.37 -7.14
N ASP A 55 -17.39 -3.87 -7.76
CA ASP A 55 -18.66 -4.58 -7.89
C ASP A 55 -19.21 -5.08 -6.52
N GLY A 56 -19.06 -4.25 -5.49
CA GLY A 56 -19.53 -4.56 -4.15
C GLY A 56 -18.64 -5.49 -3.34
N GLN A 57 -17.53 -5.94 -3.90
CA GLN A 57 -16.59 -6.82 -3.20
C GLN A 57 -15.32 -6.07 -2.78
N LEU A 58 -14.83 -6.38 -1.59
CA LEU A 58 -13.56 -5.83 -1.12
C LEU A 58 -12.40 -6.44 -1.89
N VAL A 59 -11.61 -5.60 -2.55
CA VAL A 59 -10.45 -6.04 -3.34
C VAL A 59 -9.14 -5.44 -2.86
N GLY A 60 -9.16 -4.67 -1.78
CA GLY A 60 -7.94 -4.11 -1.23
C GLY A 60 -8.17 -2.97 -0.25
N SER A 61 -7.11 -2.23 0.01
CA SER A 61 -7.16 -1.04 0.86
C SER A 61 -6.17 0.00 0.35
N ILE A 62 -6.40 1.25 0.74
CA ILE A 62 -5.50 2.36 0.42
C ILE A 62 -5.46 3.31 1.61
N ALA A 63 -4.31 3.89 1.87
CA ALA A 63 -4.13 4.76 3.02
C ALA A 63 -3.16 5.89 2.74
N ALA A 64 -3.33 6.99 3.47
CA ALA A 64 -2.35 8.06 3.60
C ALA A 64 -2.03 8.23 5.08
N PHE A 65 -0.75 8.42 5.40
CA PHE A 65 -0.29 8.56 6.78
C PHE A 65 0.92 9.51 6.84
N VAL A 66 1.23 10.00 8.03
CA VAL A 66 2.34 10.95 8.22
C VAL A 66 3.51 10.23 8.88
N ILE A 67 4.69 10.32 8.27
CA ILE A 67 5.96 9.85 8.82
C ILE A 67 6.96 10.99 8.71
N ASP A 68 7.57 11.38 9.82
CA ASP A 68 8.60 12.43 9.88
C ASP A 68 8.16 13.74 9.19
N GLY A 69 6.89 14.10 9.36
CA GLY A 69 6.31 15.31 8.79
C GLY A 69 5.93 15.21 7.32
N GLU A 70 6.15 14.08 6.68
CA GLU A 70 5.80 13.84 5.29
C GLU A 70 4.57 12.95 5.18
N THR A 71 3.66 13.26 4.26
CA THR A 71 2.48 12.44 3.99
C THR A 71 2.80 11.40 2.93
N GLU A 72 2.67 10.14 3.29
CA GLU A 72 2.97 9.00 2.43
C GLU A 72 1.70 8.23 2.10
N VAL A 73 1.59 7.72 0.87
CA VAL A 73 0.47 6.90 0.43
C VAL A 73 0.92 5.46 0.25
N THR A 74 0.02 4.53 0.57
CA THR A 74 0.25 3.10 0.37
C THR A 74 -1.06 2.42 -0.04
N TYR A 75 -0.97 1.31 -0.75
CA TYR A 75 -2.15 0.55 -1.14
C TYR A 75 -1.82 -0.92 -1.29
N TRP A 76 -2.87 -1.73 -1.18
CA TRP A 76 -2.81 -3.17 -1.38
C TRP A 76 -4.03 -3.59 -2.19
N ILE A 77 -3.80 -4.26 -3.32
CA ILE A 77 -4.86 -4.73 -4.21
C ILE A 77 -4.75 -6.24 -4.37
N ASP A 78 -5.88 -6.92 -4.25
CA ASP A 78 -5.98 -8.36 -4.45
C ASP A 78 -5.40 -8.74 -5.83
N ARG A 79 -4.50 -9.70 -5.85
CA ARG A 79 -3.84 -10.16 -7.08
C ARG A 79 -4.85 -10.59 -8.16
N ALA A 80 -5.99 -11.15 -7.76
CA ALA A 80 -7.02 -11.60 -8.69
C ALA A 80 -7.57 -10.48 -9.60
N VAL A 81 -7.41 -9.21 -9.19
CA VAL A 81 -7.92 -8.06 -9.96
C VAL A 81 -6.80 -7.12 -10.45
N TRP A 82 -5.55 -7.56 -10.41
CA TRP A 82 -4.44 -6.78 -10.99
C TRP A 82 -4.64 -6.57 -12.49
N GLY A 83 -4.11 -5.45 -13.00
CA GLY A 83 -4.17 -5.14 -14.43
C GLY A 83 -5.48 -4.53 -14.90
N ARG A 84 -6.39 -4.19 -13.98
CA ARG A 84 -7.70 -3.59 -14.31
C ARG A 84 -7.79 -2.09 -14.04
N GLY A 85 -6.67 -1.46 -13.66
CA GLY A 85 -6.68 -0.03 -13.35
C GLY A 85 -7.27 0.33 -12.00
N ILE A 86 -7.55 -0.64 -11.13
CA ILE A 86 -8.21 -0.42 -9.83
C ILE A 86 -7.30 0.39 -8.90
N ALA A 87 -6.01 0.06 -8.84
CA ALA A 87 -5.06 0.78 -8.00
C ALA A 87 -4.95 2.25 -8.40
N GLY A 88 -4.88 2.53 -9.70
CA GLY A 88 -4.82 3.90 -10.22
C GLY A 88 -6.07 4.70 -9.88
N ARG A 89 -7.25 4.10 -10.02
CA ARG A 89 -8.50 4.76 -9.67
C ARG A 89 -8.62 5.01 -8.17
N ALA A 90 -8.23 4.03 -7.35
CA ALA A 90 -8.22 4.19 -5.90
C ALA A 90 -7.29 5.32 -5.47
N LEU A 91 -6.12 5.43 -6.09
CA LEU A 91 -5.15 6.48 -5.81
C LEU A 91 -5.69 7.86 -6.18
N GLU A 92 -6.36 8.00 -7.32
CA GLU A 92 -7.02 9.25 -7.71
C GLU A 92 -8.05 9.69 -6.65
N LEU A 93 -8.89 8.76 -6.20
CA LEU A 93 -9.91 9.05 -5.20
C LEU A 93 -9.30 9.42 -3.85
N LEU A 94 -8.21 8.77 -3.46
CA LEU A 94 -7.51 9.11 -2.23
C LEU A 94 -6.90 10.51 -2.32
N MET A 95 -6.30 10.88 -3.45
CA MET A 95 -5.73 12.20 -3.64
C MET A 95 -6.77 13.31 -3.56
N ASP A 96 -8.02 13.02 -3.96
CA ASP A 96 -9.12 13.96 -3.80
C ASP A 96 -9.53 14.13 -2.32
N LEU A 97 -9.41 13.06 -1.53
CA LEU A 97 -9.71 13.09 -0.09
C LEU A 97 -8.61 13.74 0.74
N VAL A 98 -7.37 13.66 0.28
CA VAL A 98 -6.19 14.13 1.01
C VAL A 98 -5.54 15.25 0.22
N PRO A 99 -5.87 16.51 0.51
CA PRO A 99 -5.37 17.66 -0.27
C PRO A 99 -3.93 18.05 0.05
N VAL A 100 -3.33 17.47 1.07
CA VAL A 100 -1.95 17.77 1.48
C VAL A 100 -0.98 17.46 0.35
N ARG A 101 -0.01 18.34 0.14
CA ARG A 101 1.07 18.18 -0.84
C ARG A 101 2.40 18.64 -0.21
N PRO A 102 3.55 18.07 -0.58
CA PRO A 102 3.67 16.93 -1.50
C PRO A 102 3.22 15.62 -0.88
N LEU A 103 2.87 14.65 -1.72
CA LEU A 103 2.65 13.27 -1.32
C LEU A 103 3.86 12.43 -1.70
N TYR A 104 4.17 11.45 -0.88
CA TYR A 104 5.29 10.52 -1.10
C TYR A 104 4.76 9.10 -1.23
N ALA A 105 5.49 8.28 -1.94
CA ALA A 105 5.21 6.85 -2.06
C ALA A 105 6.52 6.08 -2.22
N ARG A 106 6.51 4.82 -1.82
CA ARG A 106 7.65 3.92 -1.91
C ARG A 106 7.23 2.60 -2.50
N ALA A 107 8.07 1.98 -3.28
CA ALA A 107 7.85 0.64 -3.81
C ALA A 107 9.20 -0.04 -4.06
N ALA A 108 9.24 -1.36 -3.93
CA ALA A 108 10.41 -2.13 -4.35
C ALA A 108 10.72 -1.77 -5.80
N SER A 109 11.99 -1.55 -6.11
CA SER A 109 12.39 -1.06 -7.45
C SER A 109 12.06 -2.06 -8.56
N ASP A 110 11.90 -3.34 -8.24
CA ASP A 110 11.47 -4.36 -9.19
C ASP A 110 9.95 -4.53 -9.28
N ASN A 111 9.17 -3.78 -8.50
CA ASN A 111 7.71 -3.79 -8.58
C ASN A 111 7.25 -2.83 -9.68
N ALA A 112 7.43 -3.25 -10.93
CA ALA A 112 7.12 -2.43 -12.10
C ALA A 112 5.65 -2.00 -12.16
N GLY A 113 4.74 -2.85 -11.71
CA GLY A 113 3.30 -2.54 -11.70
C GLY A 113 2.97 -1.36 -10.80
N SER A 114 3.52 -1.36 -9.58
CA SER A 114 3.30 -0.26 -8.63
C SER A 114 3.94 1.04 -9.12
N LEU A 115 5.17 0.98 -9.63
CA LEU A 115 5.84 2.15 -10.17
C LEU A 115 5.04 2.78 -11.32
N ARG A 116 4.48 1.95 -12.20
CA ARG A 116 3.66 2.42 -13.32
C ARG A 116 2.39 3.12 -12.83
N VAL A 117 1.71 2.55 -11.84
CA VAL A 117 0.49 3.15 -11.25
C VAL A 117 0.80 4.53 -10.68
N LEU A 118 1.88 4.63 -9.90
CA LEU A 118 2.30 5.89 -9.28
C LEU A 118 2.69 6.93 -10.32
N GLN A 119 3.47 6.55 -11.33
CA GLN A 119 3.90 7.48 -12.38
C GLN A 119 2.71 7.99 -13.20
N LYS A 120 1.74 7.13 -13.50
CA LYS A 120 0.51 7.55 -14.20
C LYS A 120 -0.32 8.53 -13.37
N ALA A 121 -0.26 8.42 -12.06
CA ALA A 121 -0.96 9.35 -11.16
C ALA A 121 -0.21 10.68 -10.99
N GLY A 122 0.97 10.84 -11.58
CA GLY A 122 1.75 12.07 -11.55
C GLY A 122 2.89 12.07 -10.54
N PHE A 123 3.19 10.95 -9.91
CA PHE A 123 4.35 10.82 -9.03
C PHE A 123 5.63 10.74 -9.85
N GLU A 124 6.67 11.41 -9.38
CA GLU A 124 8.00 11.40 -10.01
C GLU A 124 8.99 10.68 -9.11
N ILE A 125 9.88 9.90 -9.71
CA ILE A 125 10.96 9.23 -8.98
C ILE A 125 11.97 10.28 -8.52
N ILE A 126 12.22 10.33 -7.21
CA ILE A 126 13.17 11.27 -6.63
C ILE A 126 14.44 10.60 -6.09
N GLY A 127 14.46 9.29 -5.99
CA GLY A 127 15.64 8.58 -5.51
C GLY A 127 15.38 7.11 -5.24
N THR A 128 16.41 6.47 -4.73
CA THR A 128 16.35 5.07 -4.29
C THR A 128 17.08 4.92 -2.96
N GLU A 129 16.74 3.86 -2.24
CA GLU A 129 17.31 3.54 -0.94
C GLU A 129 17.34 2.03 -0.78
N ASN A 130 18.36 1.49 -0.11
CA ASN A 130 18.42 0.07 0.21
C ASN A 130 17.82 -0.14 1.60
N SER A 131 16.82 -1.01 1.71
CA SER A 131 16.12 -1.27 2.95
C SER A 131 15.87 -2.76 3.11
N PHE A 132 15.82 -3.21 4.37
CA PHE A 132 15.49 -4.60 4.66
C PHE A 132 14.03 -4.89 4.32
N ALA A 133 13.82 -5.91 3.48
CA ALA A 133 12.49 -6.35 3.06
C ALA A 133 12.15 -7.68 3.74
N PRO A 134 11.23 -7.70 4.72
CA PRO A 134 10.88 -8.94 5.44
C PRO A 134 10.45 -10.08 4.53
N ALA A 135 9.66 -9.78 3.50
CA ALA A 135 9.19 -10.81 2.57
C ALA A 135 10.32 -11.44 1.75
N ARG A 136 11.42 -10.74 1.56
CA ARG A 136 12.57 -11.21 0.78
C ARG A 136 13.75 -11.62 1.64
N LYS A 137 13.63 -11.44 2.95
CA LYS A 137 14.64 -11.80 3.96
C LYS A 137 16.02 -11.22 3.66
N GLY A 138 16.04 -9.98 3.16
CA GLY A 138 17.29 -9.30 2.83
C GLY A 138 17.05 -7.85 2.43
N LYS A 139 18.14 -7.13 2.22
CA LYS A 139 18.07 -5.75 1.74
C LYS A 139 17.82 -5.73 0.24
N ILE A 140 16.89 -4.90 -0.18
CA ILE A 140 16.61 -4.65 -1.60
C ILE A 140 16.55 -3.15 -1.86
N GLU A 141 16.62 -2.78 -3.12
CA GLU A 141 16.43 -1.38 -3.53
C GLU A 141 14.95 -1.02 -3.49
N GLU A 142 14.66 0.11 -2.87
CA GLU A 142 13.34 0.71 -2.83
C GLU A 142 13.37 2.03 -3.59
N THR A 143 12.40 2.25 -4.46
CA THR A 143 12.26 3.51 -5.21
C THR A 143 11.34 4.45 -4.44
N ILE A 144 11.76 5.71 -4.34
CA ILE A 144 11.05 6.77 -3.64
C ILE A 144 10.47 7.73 -4.68
N LEU A 145 9.17 8.02 -4.56
CA LEU A 145 8.45 8.89 -5.49
C LEU A 145 7.77 10.03 -4.74
N ARG A 146 7.53 11.12 -5.46
CA ARG A 146 6.92 12.32 -4.90
C ARG A 146 5.95 12.93 -5.91
N LYS A 147 4.81 13.42 -5.39
CA LYS A 147 3.84 14.21 -6.17
C LYS A 147 3.64 15.57 -5.50
N ASP A 148 3.96 16.62 -6.19
CA ASP A 148 3.70 18.00 -5.76
C ASP A 148 2.25 18.42 -5.97
#